data_07cc68a2da26ef8a5ed0cc2cacf7184f
#
_entry.id   07cc68a2da26ef8a5ed0cc2cacf7184f
#
_cell.length_a   1.000
_cell.length_b   1.000
_cell.length_c   1.000
_cell.angle_alpha   90.00
_cell.angle_beta   90.00
_cell.angle_gamma   90.00
#
_symmetry.space_group_name_H-M   'P 1'
#
loop_
_entity.id
_entity.type
_entity.pdbx_description
1 polymer ?
#
loop_
_entity_poly.entity_id
_entity_poly.type
_entity_poly.pdbx_seq_one_letter_code
_entity_poly.pdbx_strand_id
1 'polypeptide(L)'
;MTKIPEVLKSGSGKRWVWITGVVAIFALLFAIAWNIECERAVAPQELPGEARSFIAQHYPEENPVLVIKTLDELAVTYKVVFADGTQVKFRRNGMWREIKSRSRAVPSVVVPVQIADYVARNFPGTFLVGIEHTCREWEVKLNNTIELTFDDKRFALKEYDD
;
A
#
# COMPACT_ATOMS: atom_id res chain seq x y z
N MET A 1 63.71 -32.53 -35.16
CA MET A 1 63.32 -32.31 -33.74
C MET A 1 63.01 -30.83 -33.56
N THR A 2 61.75 -30.46 -33.71
CA THR A 2 61.32 -29.07 -33.62
C THR A 2 60.38 -28.93 -32.41
N LYS A 3 60.85 -28.22 -31.39
CA LYS A 3 60.08 -27.91 -30.18
C LYS A 3 58.99 -26.89 -30.53
N ILE A 4 57.73 -27.20 -30.24
CA ILE A 4 56.62 -26.27 -30.29
C ILE A 4 56.62 -25.49 -28.94
N PRO A 5 56.57 -24.16 -28.94
CA PRO A 5 56.48 -23.41 -27.70
C PRO A 5 55.03 -23.45 -27.14
N GLU A 6 54.90 -23.80 -25.89
CA GLU A 6 53.69 -23.63 -25.08
C GLU A 6 53.50 -22.11 -24.83
N VAL A 7 52.49 -21.53 -25.44
CA VAL A 7 52.14 -20.14 -25.24
C VAL A 7 50.71 -20.02 -24.74
N LEU A 8 50.64 -19.39 -23.59
CA LEU A 8 49.48 -18.67 -23.01
C LEU A 8 48.29 -19.46 -22.52
N LYS A 9 48.36 -19.88 -21.25
CA LYS A 9 47.22 -19.90 -20.39
C LYS A 9 46.94 -18.46 -19.91
N SER A 10 46.03 -17.80 -20.61
CA SER A 10 45.57 -16.45 -20.36
C SER A 10 44.85 -16.33 -19.01
N GLY A 11 45.28 -15.36 -18.20
CA GLY A 11 44.68 -14.97 -16.92
C GLY A 11 43.32 -14.26 -17.04
N SER A 12 42.44 -14.74 -17.92
CA SER A 12 41.13 -14.12 -18.18
C SER A 12 40.08 -14.39 -17.08
N GLY A 13 40.23 -15.49 -16.35
CA GLY A 13 39.21 -15.89 -15.34
C GLY A 13 39.07 -14.92 -14.15
N LYS A 14 40.17 -14.35 -13.70
CA LYS A 14 40.11 -13.42 -12.55
C LYS A 14 39.40 -12.10 -12.86
N ARG A 15 39.55 -11.58 -14.07
CA ARG A 15 38.90 -10.33 -14.49
C ARG A 15 37.39 -10.50 -14.64
N TRP A 16 36.93 -11.65 -15.13
CA TRP A 16 35.50 -11.98 -15.26
C TRP A 16 34.84 -12.12 -13.87
N VAL A 17 35.50 -12.74 -12.91
CA VAL A 17 34.99 -12.88 -11.53
C VAL A 17 34.83 -11.49 -10.86
N TRP A 18 35.74 -10.56 -11.09
CA TRP A 18 35.64 -9.21 -10.61
C TRP A 18 34.50 -8.42 -11.25
N ILE A 19 34.31 -8.56 -12.55
CA ILE A 19 33.22 -7.89 -13.29
C ILE A 19 31.85 -8.42 -12.84
N THR A 20 31.70 -9.74 -12.70
CA THR A 20 30.44 -10.33 -12.21
C THR A 20 30.14 -9.95 -10.77
N GLY A 21 31.15 -9.85 -9.90
CA GLY A 21 31.00 -9.37 -8.53
C GLY A 21 30.54 -7.91 -8.46
N VAL A 22 31.13 -7.03 -9.26
CA VAL A 22 30.75 -5.61 -9.32
C VAL A 22 29.32 -5.46 -9.86
N VAL A 23 28.95 -6.18 -10.92
CA VAL A 23 27.57 -6.16 -11.47
C VAL A 23 26.56 -6.67 -10.45
N ALA A 24 26.87 -7.73 -9.72
CA ALA A 24 26.00 -8.27 -8.67
C ALA A 24 25.81 -7.26 -7.52
N ILE A 25 26.86 -6.54 -7.10
CA ILE A 25 26.79 -5.49 -6.08
C ILE A 25 25.91 -4.33 -6.59
N PHE A 26 26.11 -3.88 -7.82
CA PHE A 26 25.27 -2.82 -8.40
C PHE A 26 23.80 -3.25 -8.54
N ALA A 27 23.53 -4.49 -8.94
CA ALA A 27 22.18 -5.02 -8.99
C ALA A 27 21.52 -5.10 -7.61
N LEU A 28 22.29 -5.49 -6.58
CA LEU A 28 21.82 -5.52 -5.20
C LEU A 28 21.54 -4.11 -4.66
N LEU A 29 22.45 -3.16 -4.90
CA LEU A 29 22.27 -1.76 -4.49
C LEU A 29 21.08 -1.12 -5.24
N PHE A 30 20.91 -1.44 -6.52
CA PHE A 30 19.77 -0.99 -7.30
C PHE A 30 18.45 -1.59 -6.78
N ALA A 31 18.42 -2.89 -6.43
CA ALA A 31 17.26 -3.53 -5.82
C ALA A 31 16.91 -2.93 -4.44
N ILE A 32 17.93 -2.59 -3.63
CA ILE A 32 17.73 -1.90 -2.34
C ILE A 32 17.20 -0.48 -2.59
N ALA A 33 17.80 0.28 -3.51
CA ALA A 33 17.37 1.63 -3.84
C ALA A 33 15.94 1.67 -4.43
N TRP A 34 15.53 0.62 -5.15
CA TRP A 34 14.19 0.49 -5.71
C TRP A 34 13.10 0.28 -4.65
N ASN A 35 13.47 -0.30 -3.49
CA ASN A 35 12.56 -0.52 -2.36
C ASN A 35 12.55 0.62 -1.33
N ILE A 36 13.22 1.74 -1.58
CA ILE A 36 13.16 2.89 -0.68
C ILE A 36 11.86 3.66 -0.96
N GLU A 37 10.83 3.40 -0.17
CA GLU A 37 9.66 4.27 -0.08
C GLU A 37 10.11 5.63 0.46
N CYS A 38 9.97 6.67 -0.35
CA CYS A 38 10.24 8.04 0.09
C CYS A 38 9.04 8.56 0.89
N GLU A 39 9.00 8.27 2.18
CA GLU A 39 8.01 8.83 3.11
C GLU A 39 8.46 10.21 3.61
N ARG A 40 7.57 11.18 3.54
CA ARG A 40 7.79 12.52 4.06
C ARG A 40 6.57 13.01 4.82
N ALA A 41 6.77 13.44 6.07
CA ALA A 41 5.75 14.19 6.79
C ALA A 41 5.52 15.54 6.11
N VAL A 42 4.26 15.89 5.90
CA VAL A 42 3.83 17.13 5.25
C VAL A 42 2.75 17.82 6.09
N ALA A 43 2.55 19.10 5.83
CA ALA A 43 1.48 19.84 6.50
C ALA A 43 0.10 19.43 5.97
N PRO A 44 -0.97 19.44 6.79
CA PRO A 44 -2.33 19.09 6.36
C PRO A 44 -2.81 19.92 5.16
N GLN A 45 -2.29 21.12 4.97
CA GLN A 45 -2.61 22.02 3.86
C GLN A 45 -2.07 21.49 2.50
N GLU A 46 -1.07 20.61 2.52
CA GLU A 46 -0.51 19.98 1.31
C GLU A 46 -1.38 18.83 0.79
N LEU A 47 -2.40 18.41 1.55
CA LEU A 47 -3.38 17.45 1.08
C LEU A 47 -4.16 18.01 -0.12
N PRO A 48 -4.48 17.17 -1.11
CA PRO A 48 -5.40 17.53 -2.18
C PRO A 48 -6.75 18.04 -1.64
N GLY A 49 -7.40 18.95 -2.38
CA GLY A 49 -8.69 19.54 -1.97
C GLY A 49 -9.75 18.49 -1.65
N GLU A 50 -9.91 17.48 -2.50
CA GLU A 50 -10.85 16.37 -2.30
C GLU A 50 -10.59 15.62 -0.99
N ALA A 51 -9.31 15.35 -0.66
CA ALA A 51 -8.95 14.69 0.59
C ALA A 51 -9.31 15.55 1.81
N ARG A 52 -9.08 16.87 1.73
CA ARG A 52 -9.45 17.81 2.81
C ARG A 52 -10.97 17.89 2.98
N SER A 53 -11.72 17.91 1.88
CA SER A 53 -13.19 17.90 1.89
C SER A 53 -13.72 16.61 2.50
N PHE A 54 -13.15 15.48 2.13
CA PHE A 54 -13.50 14.17 2.71
C PHE A 54 -13.29 14.14 4.24
N ILE A 55 -12.13 14.62 4.70
CA ILE A 55 -11.82 14.69 6.13
C ILE A 55 -12.81 15.60 6.85
N ALA A 56 -13.06 16.79 6.33
CA ALA A 56 -14.00 17.75 6.93
C ALA A 56 -15.43 17.20 7.02
N GLN A 57 -15.85 16.38 6.05
CA GLN A 57 -17.18 15.79 6.00
C GLN A 57 -17.35 14.60 6.95
N HIS A 58 -16.34 13.71 7.02
CA HIS A 58 -16.46 12.43 7.71
C HIS A 58 -15.75 12.37 9.07
N TYR A 59 -14.85 13.31 9.31
CA TYR A 59 -14.06 13.43 10.54
C TYR A 59 -14.04 14.89 11.06
N PRO A 60 -15.20 15.56 11.20
CA PRO A 60 -15.26 17.01 11.47
C PRO A 60 -14.67 17.39 12.83
N GLU A 61 -14.69 16.49 13.80
CA GLU A 61 -14.18 16.74 15.15
C GLU A 61 -12.73 16.32 15.33
N GLU A 62 -12.13 15.74 14.29
CA GLU A 62 -10.80 15.15 14.34
C GLU A 62 -9.78 16.02 13.59
N ASN A 63 -8.70 16.35 14.28
CA ASN A 63 -7.56 16.98 13.64
C ASN A 63 -6.52 15.91 13.28
N PRO A 64 -5.99 15.92 12.05
CA PRO A 64 -4.88 15.05 11.68
C PRO A 64 -3.67 15.31 12.60
N VAL A 65 -3.18 14.26 13.27
CA VAL A 65 -1.94 14.34 14.07
C VAL A 65 -0.70 14.12 13.22
N LEU A 66 -0.86 13.45 12.07
CA LEU A 66 0.24 13.20 11.16
C LEU A 66 -0.29 13.05 9.72
N VAL A 67 0.37 13.69 8.79
CA VAL A 67 0.14 13.50 7.35
C VAL A 67 1.45 13.08 6.72
N ILE A 68 1.46 11.94 6.05
CA ILE A 68 2.62 11.40 5.36
C ILE A 68 2.31 11.38 3.87
N LYS A 69 3.21 11.96 3.09
CA LYS A 69 3.23 11.84 1.64
C LYS A 69 4.24 10.76 1.27
N THR A 70 3.79 9.74 0.56
CA THR A 70 4.63 8.64 0.09
C THR A 70 4.69 8.66 -1.42
N LEU A 71 5.88 8.45 -1.96
CA LEU A 71 6.10 8.15 -3.36
C LEU A 71 6.47 6.68 -3.46
N ASP A 72 5.53 5.86 -3.94
CA ASP A 72 5.69 4.43 -4.13
C ASP A 72 5.41 4.08 -5.59
N GLU A 73 6.31 3.31 -6.22
CA GLU A 73 6.20 2.84 -7.62
C GLU A 73 5.69 3.90 -8.61
N LEU A 74 6.16 5.14 -8.49
CA LEU A 74 5.75 6.31 -9.26
C LEU A 74 4.33 6.84 -8.93
N ALA A 75 3.66 6.28 -7.93
CA ALA A 75 2.38 6.78 -7.44
C ALA A 75 2.59 7.63 -6.17
N VAL A 76 1.96 8.81 -6.14
CA VAL A 76 1.91 9.63 -4.93
C VAL A 76 0.67 9.26 -4.14
N THR A 77 0.86 8.93 -2.87
CA THR A 77 -0.21 8.69 -1.91
C THR A 77 -0.05 9.59 -0.69
N TYR A 78 -1.15 9.82 0.02
CA TYR A 78 -1.15 10.56 1.27
C TYR A 78 -1.80 9.69 2.34
N LYS A 79 -1.14 9.52 3.47
CA LYS A 79 -1.67 8.83 4.65
C LYS A 79 -1.93 9.85 5.74
N VAL A 80 -3.15 9.94 6.18
CA VAL A 80 -3.58 10.79 7.29
C VAL A 80 -3.83 9.92 8.50
N VAL A 81 -3.27 10.30 9.64
CA VAL A 81 -3.42 9.59 10.92
C VAL A 81 -4.10 10.52 11.91
N PHE A 82 -5.14 10.03 12.57
CA PHE A 82 -5.88 10.73 13.61
C PHE A 82 -5.47 10.26 15.02
N ALA A 83 -5.86 11.01 16.03
CA ALA A 83 -5.48 10.74 17.42
C ALA A 83 -6.03 9.41 17.96
N ASP A 84 -7.20 8.97 17.48
CA ASP A 84 -7.81 7.67 17.81
C ASP A 84 -7.11 6.46 17.14
N GLY A 85 -6.08 6.74 16.32
CA GLY A 85 -5.36 5.74 15.52
C GLY A 85 -6.04 5.38 14.21
N THR A 86 -7.14 6.04 13.84
CA THR A 86 -7.73 5.93 12.52
C THR A 86 -6.76 6.46 11.47
N GLN A 87 -6.65 5.73 10.36
CA GLN A 87 -5.80 6.07 9.23
C GLN A 87 -6.63 6.11 7.96
N VAL A 88 -6.43 7.15 7.15
CA VAL A 88 -7.04 7.26 5.84
C VAL A 88 -5.95 7.49 4.81
N LYS A 89 -5.89 6.62 3.79
CA LYS A 89 -5.00 6.79 2.64
C LYS A 89 -5.75 7.37 1.47
N PHE A 90 -5.14 8.36 0.85
CA PHE A 90 -5.65 9.04 -0.33
C PHE A 90 -4.70 8.85 -1.51
N ARG A 91 -5.26 8.75 -2.70
CA ARG A 91 -4.53 8.81 -3.95
C ARG A 91 -4.08 10.25 -4.24
N ARG A 92 -3.19 10.44 -5.21
CA ARG A 92 -2.70 11.76 -5.64
C ARG A 92 -3.83 12.74 -5.98
N ASN A 93 -4.94 12.27 -6.51
CA ASN A 93 -6.10 13.10 -6.86
C ASN A 93 -7.00 13.45 -5.66
N GLY A 94 -6.67 12.97 -4.46
CA GLY A 94 -7.45 13.19 -3.25
C GLY A 94 -8.60 12.21 -3.01
N MET A 95 -8.84 11.28 -3.93
CA MET A 95 -9.81 10.20 -3.68
C MET A 95 -9.25 9.26 -2.61
N TRP A 96 -10.08 8.87 -1.66
CA TRP A 96 -9.69 7.88 -0.66
C TRP A 96 -9.43 6.51 -1.33
N ARG A 97 -8.53 5.74 -0.74
CA ARG A 97 -8.19 4.39 -1.18
C ARG A 97 -8.40 3.39 -0.06
N GLU A 98 -8.02 3.75 1.14
CA GLU A 98 -8.03 2.86 2.30
C GLU A 98 -8.42 3.64 3.55
N ILE A 99 -9.25 3.04 4.39
CA ILE A 99 -9.60 3.52 5.72
C ILE A 99 -9.36 2.37 6.68
N LYS A 100 -8.58 2.61 7.73
CA LYS A 100 -8.33 1.65 8.80
C LYS A 100 -8.55 2.31 10.15
N SER A 101 -9.31 1.67 11.00
CA SER A 101 -9.50 2.07 12.40
C SER A 101 -9.27 0.88 13.33
N ARG A 102 -9.01 1.16 14.59
CA ARG A 102 -8.91 0.10 15.61
C ARG A 102 -10.27 -0.26 16.20
N SER A 103 -11.14 0.71 16.33
CA SER A 103 -12.40 0.55 17.06
C SER A 103 -13.56 1.36 16.50
N ARG A 104 -13.28 2.31 15.59
CA ARG A 104 -14.29 3.17 15.00
C ARG A 104 -14.86 2.54 13.74
N ALA A 105 -16.16 2.59 13.57
CA ALA A 105 -16.79 2.15 12.33
C ALA A 105 -16.37 3.04 11.15
N VAL A 106 -16.13 2.41 10.01
CA VAL A 106 -15.93 3.10 8.73
C VAL A 106 -17.21 3.87 8.37
N PRO A 107 -17.11 5.10 7.84
CA PRO A 107 -18.29 5.87 7.40
C PRO A 107 -19.13 5.05 6.40
N SER A 108 -20.41 4.89 6.67
CA SER A 108 -21.31 4.04 5.87
C SER A 108 -21.39 4.47 4.40
N VAL A 109 -21.21 5.75 4.12
CA VAL A 109 -21.26 6.32 2.77
C VAL A 109 -20.15 5.83 1.84
N VAL A 110 -19.01 5.36 2.38
CA VAL A 110 -17.91 4.81 1.57
C VAL A 110 -18.03 3.31 1.34
N VAL A 111 -18.95 2.65 2.03
CA VAL A 111 -19.15 1.20 1.93
C VAL A 111 -20.20 0.92 0.84
N PRO A 112 -19.86 0.14 -0.21
CA PRO A 112 -20.84 -0.29 -1.18
C PRO A 112 -22.01 -1.03 -0.51
N VAL A 113 -23.23 -0.72 -0.93
CA VAL A 113 -24.44 -1.30 -0.33
C VAL A 113 -24.44 -2.83 -0.37
N GLN A 114 -23.90 -3.43 -1.44
CA GLN A 114 -23.79 -4.87 -1.60
C GLN A 114 -22.92 -5.52 -0.51
N ILE A 115 -21.79 -4.85 -0.17
CA ILE A 115 -20.90 -5.31 0.90
C ILE A 115 -21.56 -5.11 2.27
N ALA A 116 -22.19 -3.95 2.50
CA ALA A 116 -22.90 -3.67 3.74
C ALA A 116 -24.01 -4.70 3.99
N ASP A 117 -24.82 -5.01 2.96
CA ASP A 117 -25.89 -6.02 3.03
C ASP A 117 -25.35 -7.43 3.25
N TYR A 118 -24.21 -7.76 2.64
CA TYR A 118 -23.57 -9.06 2.86
C TYR A 118 -23.12 -9.22 4.31
N VAL A 119 -22.43 -8.21 4.84
CA VAL A 119 -21.97 -8.22 6.24
C VAL A 119 -23.14 -8.27 7.21
N ALA A 120 -24.17 -7.47 7.02
CA ALA A 120 -25.33 -7.45 7.90
C ALA A 120 -26.04 -8.81 7.97
N ARG A 121 -26.09 -9.55 6.86
CA ARG A 121 -26.74 -10.87 6.79
C ARG A 121 -25.89 -12.00 7.36
N ASN A 122 -24.59 -11.98 7.10
CA ASN A 122 -23.70 -13.10 7.43
C ASN A 122 -22.94 -12.91 8.75
N PHE A 123 -22.78 -11.68 9.20
CA PHE A 123 -22.05 -11.31 10.41
C PHE A 123 -22.84 -10.33 11.29
N PRO A 124 -24.00 -10.75 11.80
CA PRO A 124 -24.87 -9.87 12.59
C PRO A 124 -24.15 -9.36 13.85
N GLY A 125 -24.32 -8.07 14.13
CA GLY A 125 -23.71 -7.43 15.29
C GLY A 125 -22.25 -7.00 15.08
N THR A 126 -21.69 -7.20 13.89
CA THR A 126 -20.37 -6.67 13.51
C THR A 126 -20.48 -5.37 12.71
N PHE A 127 -19.37 -4.65 12.61
CA PHE A 127 -19.24 -3.47 11.78
C PHE A 127 -17.84 -3.39 11.16
N LEU A 128 -17.73 -2.66 10.07
CA LEU A 128 -16.45 -2.49 9.37
C LEU A 128 -15.55 -1.53 10.15
N VAL A 129 -14.33 -1.96 10.43
CA VAL A 129 -13.24 -1.13 10.97
C VAL A 129 -12.17 -0.82 9.92
N GLY A 130 -12.22 -1.52 8.78
CA GLY A 130 -11.34 -1.29 7.64
C GLY A 130 -12.04 -1.48 6.33
N ILE A 131 -11.66 -0.69 5.33
CA ILE A 131 -12.04 -0.86 3.93
C ILE A 131 -10.92 -0.37 3.02
N GLU A 132 -10.57 -1.16 2.02
CA GLU A 132 -9.66 -0.77 0.96
C GLU A 132 -10.29 -1.07 -0.40
N HIS A 133 -10.10 -0.14 -1.34
CA HIS A 133 -10.53 -0.32 -2.72
C HIS A 133 -9.34 -0.26 -3.67
N THR A 134 -9.07 -1.38 -4.31
CA THR A 134 -8.09 -1.50 -5.39
C THR A 134 -8.79 -1.47 -6.76
N CYS A 135 -8.05 -1.63 -7.85
CA CYS A 135 -8.65 -1.74 -9.18
C CYS A 135 -9.31 -3.11 -9.48
N ARG A 136 -9.22 -4.07 -8.56
CA ARG A 136 -9.66 -5.45 -8.77
C ARG A 136 -10.60 -5.96 -7.69
N GLU A 137 -10.55 -5.35 -6.50
CA GLU A 137 -11.22 -5.91 -5.33
C GLU A 137 -11.45 -4.87 -4.24
N TRP A 138 -12.41 -5.20 -3.40
CA TRP A 138 -12.72 -4.55 -2.15
C TRP A 138 -12.27 -5.47 -1.03
N GLU A 139 -11.41 -4.97 -0.15
CA GLU A 139 -11.04 -5.66 1.08
C GLU A 139 -11.71 -4.94 2.25
N VAL A 140 -12.40 -5.68 3.11
CA VAL A 140 -13.03 -5.12 4.31
C VAL A 140 -12.63 -5.93 5.53
N LYS A 141 -12.40 -5.21 6.62
CA LYS A 141 -12.08 -5.78 7.92
C LYS A 141 -13.20 -5.47 8.91
N LEU A 142 -13.65 -6.50 9.60
CA LEU A 142 -14.67 -6.39 10.65
C LEU A 142 -14.03 -6.19 12.03
N ASN A 143 -14.82 -5.68 12.98
CA ASN A 143 -14.36 -5.44 14.35
C ASN A 143 -14.03 -6.72 15.15
N ASN A 144 -14.40 -7.89 14.64
CA ASN A 144 -14.06 -9.21 15.19
C ASN A 144 -12.86 -9.86 14.49
N THR A 145 -12.03 -9.09 13.79
CA THR A 145 -10.81 -9.47 13.05
C THR A 145 -11.02 -10.13 11.69
N ILE A 146 -12.21 -10.59 11.36
CA ILE A 146 -12.52 -11.20 10.07
C ILE A 146 -12.21 -10.24 8.93
N GLU A 147 -11.54 -10.73 7.90
CA GLU A 147 -11.26 -10.03 6.66
C GLU A 147 -11.99 -10.69 5.49
N LEU A 148 -12.61 -9.88 4.64
CA LEU A 148 -13.40 -10.34 3.49
C LEU A 148 -12.93 -9.62 2.25
N THR A 149 -12.68 -10.36 1.19
CA THR A 149 -12.31 -9.81 -0.12
C THR A 149 -13.42 -10.04 -1.13
N PHE A 150 -13.86 -8.98 -1.79
CA PHE A 150 -14.92 -9.01 -2.80
C PHE A 150 -14.40 -8.59 -4.16
N ASP A 151 -14.99 -9.14 -5.21
CA ASP A 151 -14.73 -8.68 -6.58
C ASP A 151 -15.21 -7.23 -6.78
N ASP A 152 -14.39 -6.40 -7.44
CA ASP A 152 -14.67 -4.97 -7.63
C ASP A 152 -15.99 -4.68 -8.36
N LYS A 153 -16.38 -5.52 -9.32
CA LYS A 153 -17.54 -5.27 -10.20
C LYS A 153 -18.78 -6.03 -9.79
N ARG A 154 -18.58 -7.27 -9.35
CA ARG A 154 -19.67 -8.20 -9.07
C ARG A 154 -20.04 -8.23 -7.59
N PHE A 155 -19.16 -7.70 -6.72
CA PHE A 155 -19.29 -7.78 -5.26
C PHE A 155 -19.46 -9.22 -4.75
N ALA A 156 -18.96 -10.19 -5.52
CA ALA A 156 -18.92 -11.58 -5.11
C ALA A 156 -17.77 -11.79 -4.13
N LEU A 157 -18.01 -12.51 -3.03
CA LEU A 157 -16.97 -12.89 -2.09
C LEU A 157 -15.94 -13.77 -2.80
N LYS A 158 -14.66 -13.41 -2.70
CA LYS A 158 -13.52 -14.14 -3.23
C LYS A 158 -12.76 -14.89 -2.15
N GLU A 159 -12.57 -14.23 -1.00
CA GLU A 159 -11.74 -14.74 0.09
C GLU A 159 -12.35 -14.35 1.43
N TYR A 160 -12.16 -15.24 2.40
CA TYR A 160 -12.55 -15.10 3.78
C TYR A 160 -11.35 -15.51 4.64
N ASP A 161 -10.92 -14.65 5.55
CA ASP A 161 -9.84 -14.91 6.51
C ASP A 161 -10.30 -14.54 7.93
N ASP A 162 -9.94 -15.38 8.94
CA ASP A 162 -10.37 -15.26 10.33
C ASP A 162 -9.21 -15.31 11.34
#